data_1deb0f7398c43cb0ec54fc9997efe8c9
#
_entry.id   1deb0f7398c43cb0ec54fc9997efe8c9
#
_cell.length_a   1.000
_cell.length_b   1.000
_cell.length_c   1.000
_cell.angle_alpha   90.00
_cell.angle_beta   90.00
_cell.angle_gamma   90.00
#
_symmetry.space_group_name_H-M   'P 1'
#
loop_
_entity.id
_entity.type
_entity.pdbx_description
1 polymer ?
#
loop_
_entity_poly.entity_id
_entity_poly.type
_entity_poly.pdbx_seq_one_letter_code
_entity_poly.pdbx_strand_id
1 'polypeptide(L)'
;AVVVGSAIVMNLQSVISREYSPFDPAVLTVGEIKSGTRFNVIAPTAVLSGTTRCYSPEVRKNFFTSITRIAKSTAEAYRATAEIEFIEGVGPTINDDNCAALARETAASLVGKENVVTVPPSTGGEDFSFFSNIVPGVMVKLGTGNKEKGTDFPHHHEKFDIDEDML
;
A
#
# COMPACT_ATOMS: atom_id res chain seq x y z
N ALA A 1 22.69 14.65 -10.37
CA ALA A 1 21.41 13.89 -10.26
C ALA A 1 20.55 14.32 -9.06
N VAL A 2 21.13 14.87 -7.95
CA VAL A 2 20.34 15.27 -6.75
C VAL A 2 19.17 16.16 -7.12
N VAL A 3 19.41 17.28 -7.82
CA VAL A 3 18.35 18.24 -8.22
C VAL A 3 17.26 17.56 -9.06
N VAL A 4 17.67 16.73 -10.03
CA VAL A 4 16.72 16.03 -10.92
C VAL A 4 15.86 15.03 -10.12
N GLY A 5 16.49 14.24 -9.25
CA GLY A 5 15.77 13.30 -8.37
C GLY A 5 14.78 14.02 -7.46
N SER A 6 15.17 15.14 -6.86
CA SER A 6 14.26 15.96 -6.04
C SER A 6 13.09 16.52 -6.85
N ALA A 7 13.35 17.00 -8.08
CA ALA A 7 12.29 17.47 -8.98
C ALA A 7 11.31 16.34 -9.35
N ILE A 8 11.82 15.13 -9.61
CA ILE A 8 10.97 13.95 -9.87
C ILE A 8 10.09 13.66 -8.65
N VAL A 9 10.64 13.64 -7.43
CA VAL A 9 9.86 13.41 -6.21
C VAL A 9 8.72 14.43 -6.08
N MET A 10 8.99 15.70 -6.30
CA MET A 10 7.98 16.76 -6.23
C MET A 10 6.92 16.62 -7.32
N ASN A 11 7.32 16.35 -8.55
CA ASN A 11 6.40 16.25 -9.68
C ASN A 11 5.52 14.99 -9.61
N LEU A 12 6.01 13.89 -9.03
CA LEU A 12 5.23 12.68 -8.79
C LEU A 12 4.03 12.91 -7.87
N GLN A 13 4.04 13.96 -7.03
CA GLN A 13 2.88 14.31 -6.19
C GLN A 13 1.66 14.68 -7.04
N SER A 14 1.87 15.18 -8.27
CA SER A 14 0.79 15.51 -9.19
C SER A 14 0.02 14.28 -9.68
N VAL A 15 0.62 13.10 -9.67
CA VAL A 15 -0.05 11.85 -10.05
C VAL A 15 -1.29 11.65 -9.17
N ILE A 16 -1.10 11.69 -7.85
CA ILE A 16 -2.22 11.49 -6.92
C ILE A 16 -3.19 12.67 -6.95
N SER A 17 -2.67 13.90 -6.95
CA SER A 17 -3.51 15.10 -6.77
C SER A 17 -4.25 15.54 -8.03
N ARG A 18 -3.87 15.04 -9.23
CA ARG A 18 -4.40 15.52 -10.51
C ARG A 18 -4.88 14.44 -11.47
N GLU A 19 -4.49 13.18 -11.28
CA GLU A 19 -4.77 12.12 -12.25
C GLU A 19 -5.76 11.07 -11.70
N TYR A 20 -6.04 11.08 -10.40
CA TYR A 20 -7.00 10.18 -9.77
C TYR A 20 -8.15 10.95 -9.14
N SER A 21 -9.31 10.30 -9.11
CA SER A 21 -10.47 10.78 -8.38
C SER A 21 -10.16 10.83 -6.89
N PRO A 22 -10.58 11.87 -6.15
CA PRO A 22 -10.42 11.92 -4.70
C PRO A 22 -11.22 10.82 -3.96
N PHE A 23 -12.13 10.14 -4.66
CA PHE A 23 -12.89 9.01 -4.13
C PHE A 23 -12.21 7.65 -4.39
N ASP A 24 -11.16 7.62 -5.23
CA ASP A 24 -10.37 6.42 -5.49
C ASP A 24 -9.15 6.41 -4.56
N PRO A 25 -9.14 5.56 -3.52
CA PRO A 25 -8.00 5.49 -2.62
C PRO A 25 -6.73 5.10 -3.39
N ALA A 26 -5.83 6.05 -3.52
CA ALA A 26 -4.57 5.91 -4.22
C ALA A 26 -3.45 6.58 -3.43
N VAL A 27 -2.37 5.86 -3.19
CA VAL A 27 -1.20 6.36 -2.47
C VAL A 27 0.04 6.13 -3.31
N LEU A 28 0.88 7.16 -3.42
CA LEU A 28 2.21 7.09 -4.00
C LEU A 28 3.18 7.71 -3.01
N THR A 29 4.17 6.95 -2.60
CA THR A 29 5.19 7.41 -1.66
C THR A 29 6.57 7.11 -2.22
N VAL A 30 7.43 8.12 -2.32
CA VAL A 30 8.86 7.94 -2.49
C VAL A 30 9.47 7.95 -1.09
N GLY A 31 9.85 6.78 -0.60
CA GLY A 31 10.37 6.59 0.76
C GLY A 31 11.88 6.73 0.87
N GLU A 32 12.58 6.65 -0.26
CA GLU A 32 14.05 6.72 -0.27
C GLU A 32 14.56 7.46 -1.49
N ILE A 33 15.61 8.27 -1.29
CA ILE A 33 16.42 8.88 -2.35
C ILE A 33 17.89 8.74 -1.98
N LYS A 34 18.68 8.12 -2.88
CA LYS A 34 20.12 7.95 -2.74
C LYS A 34 20.84 8.65 -3.87
N SER A 35 21.71 9.62 -3.57
CA SER A 35 22.48 10.32 -4.58
C SER A 35 23.68 11.04 -3.95
N GLY A 36 24.81 11.02 -4.64
CA GLY A 36 26.03 11.71 -4.26
C GLY A 36 26.89 10.98 -3.23
N THR A 37 28.17 11.36 -3.19
CA THR A 37 29.16 10.80 -2.28
C THR A 37 29.90 11.87 -1.47
N ARG A 38 29.95 13.11 -2.00
CA ARG A 38 30.60 14.26 -1.36
C ARG A 38 29.85 15.54 -1.66
N PHE A 39 29.85 16.49 -0.73
CA PHE A 39 29.11 17.75 -0.82
C PHE A 39 29.56 18.67 -1.96
N ASN A 40 30.78 18.54 -2.44
CA ASN A 40 31.40 19.38 -3.50
C ASN A 40 31.52 18.67 -4.85
N VAL A 41 30.90 17.51 -5.03
CA VAL A 41 30.93 16.71 -6.27
C VAL A 41 29.50 16.53 -6.78
N ILE A 42 29.28 16.89 -8.06
CA ILE A 42 27.98 16.67 -8.69
C ILE A 42 27.77 15.16 -8.90
N ALA A 43 26.71 14.65 -8.29
CA ALA A 43 26.35 13.25 -8.41
C ALA A 43 25.94 12.88 -9.85
N PRO A 44 26.49 11.81 -10.44
CA PRO A 44 26.09 11.35 -11.77
C PRO A 44 24.72 10.69 -11.79
N THR A 45 24.36 9.99 -10.71
CA THR A 45 23.11 9.21 -10.59
C THR A 45 22.35 9.49 -9.32
N ALA A 46 21.05 9.25 -9.36
CA ALA A 46 20.15 9.17 -8.20
C ALA A 46 19.29 7.93 -8.33
N VAL A 47 19.07 7.24 -7.22
CA VAL A 47 18.12 6.12 -7.11
C VAL A 47 16.99 6.56 -6.18
N LEU A 48 15.76 6.39 -6.65
CA LEU A 48 14.55 6.65 -5.88
C LEU A 48 13.81 5.34 -5.69
N SER A 49 13.42 5.03 -4.47
CA SER A 49 12.62 3.85 -4.15
C SER A 49 11.32 4.26 -3.47
N GLY A 50 10.24 3.64 -3.87
CA GLY A 50 8.92 4.02 -3.38
C GLY A 50 7.90 2.90 -3.47
N THR A 51 6.68 3.22 -3.05
CA THR A 51 5.55 2.28 -3.09
C THR A 51 4.30 2.96 -3.61
N THR A 52 3.43 2.17 -4.23
CA THR A 52 2.07 2.56 -4.57
C THR A 52 1.07 1.66 -3.85
N ARG A 53 -0.08 2.21 -3.46
CA ARG A 53 -1.20 1.49 -2.86
C ARG A 53 -2.50 1.93 -3.51
N CYS A 54 -3.37 0.99 -3.84
CA CYS A 54 -4.70 1.25 -4.37
C CYS A 54 -5.60 0.02 -4.18
N TYR A 55 -6.91 0.21 -4.32
CA TYR A 55 -7.87 -0.90 -4.29
C TYR A 55 -8.35 -1.30 -5.70
N SER A 56 -8.16 -0.45 -6.70
CA SER A 56 -8.61 -0.69 -8.07
C SER A 56 -7.49 -1.26 -8.94
N PRO A 57 -7.72 -2.38 -9.65
CA PRO A 57 -6.77 -2.90 -10.63
C PRO A 57 -6.49 -1.89 -11.76
N GLU A 58 -7.47 -1.07 -12.13
CA GLU A 58 -7.31 -0.02 -13.15
C GLU A 58 -6.36 1.08 -12.67
N VAL A 59 -6.55 1.58 -11.45
CA VAL A 59 -5.65 2.55 -10.80
C VAL A 59 -4.25 1.98 -10.75
N ARG A 60 -4.09 0.70 -10.38
CA ARG A 60 -2.78 0.03 -10.33
C ARG A 60 -2.07 0.04 -11.68
N LYS A 61 -2.78 -0.30 -12.75
CA LYS A 61 -2.23 -0.27 -14.12
C LYS A 61 -1.82 1.13 -14.54
N ASN A 62 -2.61 2.13 -14.18
CA ASN A 62 -2.37 3.52 -14.53
C ASN A 62 -1.17 4.11 -13.77
N PHE A 63 -0.84 3.64 -12.56
CA PHE A 63 0.35 4.09 -11.82
C PHE A 63 1.62 3.97 -12.65
N PHE A 64 1.86 2.81 -13.27
CA PHE A 64 3.07 2.62 -14.08
C PHE A 64 3.17 3.66 -15.21
N THR A 65 2.08 3.91 -15.91
CA THR A 65 2.04 4.86 -17.01
C THR A 65 2.29 6.28 -16.52
N SER A 66 1.61 6.71 -15.47
CA SER A 66 1.71 8.05 -14.91
C SER A 66 3.09 8.33 -14.31
N ILE A 67 3.61 7.41 -13.49
CA ILE A 67 4.93 7.52 -12.88
C ILE A 67 6.01 7.57 -13.96
N THR A 68 5.96 6.67 -14.94
CA THR A 68 6.93 6.63 -16.04
C THR A 68 6.93 7.93 -16.83
N ARG A 69 5.76 8.44 -17.20
CA ARG A 69 5.62 9.69 -17.94
C ARG A 69 6.19 10.88 -17.16
N ILE A 70 5.78 11.06 -15.90
CA ILE A 70 6.22 12.18 -15.07
C ILE A 70 7.74 12.11 -14.83
N ALA A 71 8.27 10.94 -14.47
CA ALA A 71 9.69 10.79 -14.19
C ALA A 71 10.54 11.05 -15.44
N LYS A 72 10.18 10.48 -16.59
CA LYS A 72 10.92 10.68 -17.84
C LYS A 72 10.85 12.12 -18.33
N SER A 73 9.65 12.75 -18.37
CA SER A 73 9.48 14.13 -18.80
C SER A 73 10.22 15.11 -17.87
N THR A 74 10.21 14.84 -16.56
CA THR A 74 10.97 15.66 -15.60
C THR A 74 12.47 15.52 -15.85
N ALA A 75 13.00 14.30 -16.01
CA ALA A 75 14.41 14.08 -16.29
C ALA A 75 14.85 14.78 -17.60
N GLU A 76 14.06 14.64 -18.66
CA GLU A 76 14.31 15.27 -19.96
C GLU A 76 14.40 16.80 -19.87
N ALA A 77 13.52 17.44 -19.09
CA ALA A 77 13.58 18.88 -18.85
C ALA A 77 14.91 19.36 -18.26
N TYR A 78 15.62 18.47 -17.56
CA TYR A 78 16.96 18.71 -17.00
C TYR A 78 18.10 18.10 -17.83
N ARG A 79 17.82 17.63 -19.05
CA ARG A 79 18.79 16.92 -19.93
C ARG A 79 19.38 15.68 -19.27
N ALA A 80 18.56 14.96 -18.50
CA ALA A 80 18.88 13.71 -17.87
C ALA A 80 17.96 12.60 -18.40
N THR A 81 18.23 11.37 -18.02
CA THR A 81 17.38 10.21 -18.33
C THR A 81 16.85 9.59 -17.04
N ALA A 82 15.68 8.99 -17.12
CA ALA A 82 15.10 8.19 -16.04
C ALA A 82 14.71 6.80 -16.56
N GLU A 83 15.11 5.78 -15.82
CA GLU A 83 14.69 4.40 -16.01
C GLU A 83 13.80 4.01 -14.83
N ILE A 84 12.70 3.35 -15.11
CA ILE A 84 11.71 2.98 -14.10
C ILE A 84 11.52 1.47 -14.13
N GLU A 85 11.76 0.85 -13.00
CA GLU A 85 11.42 -0.54 -12.73
C GLU A 85 10.18 -0.58 -11.84
N PHE A 86 9.20 -1.42 -12.17
CA PHE A 86 7.97 -1.56 -11.41
C PHE A 86 7.83 -3.02 -10.97
N ILE A 87 8.01 -3.26 -9.68
CA ILE A 87 7.88 -4.59 -9.08
C ILE A 87 6.45 -4.79 -8.65
N GLU A 88 5.77 -5.74 -9.26
CA GLU A 88 4.41 -6.07 -8.88
C GLU A 88 4.37 -6.75 -7.50
N GLY A 89 3.68 -6.12 -6.57
CA GLY A 89 3.32 -6.69 -5.28
C GLY A 89 1.96 -7.40 -5.32
N VAL A 90 1.40 -7.65 -4.14
CA VAL A 90 0.07 -8.27 -3.97
C VAL A 90 -1.04 -7.36 -4.52
N GLY A 91 -2.10 -7.97 -5.03
CA GLY A 91 -3.32 -7.28 -5.44
C GLY A 91 -4.21 -6.89 -4.24
N PRO A 92 -5.35 -6.22 -4.48
CA PRO A 92 -6.33 -6.01 -3.43
C PRO A 92 -6.97 -7.35 -3.02
N THR A 93 -7.13 -7.56 -1.72
CA THR A 93 -7.94 -8.66 -1.19
C THR A 93 -9.40 -8.27 -1.26
N ILE A 94 -10.16 -8.97 -2.09
CA ILE A 94 -11.59 -8.76 -2.28
C ILE A 94 -12.32 -9.97 -1.72
N ASN A 95 -13.16 -9.74 -0.72
CA ASN A 95 -13.99 -10.78 -0.14
C ASN A 95 -15.18 -11.07 -1.06
N ASP A 96 -15.47 -12.36 -1.30
CA ASP A 96 -16.71 -12.78 -1.95
C ASP A 96 -17.91 -12.51 -1.05
N ASP A 97 -18.99 -11.94 -1.61
CA ASP A 97 -20.15 -11.51 -0.85
C ASP A 97 -20.86 -12.67 -0.13
N ASN A 98 -20.96 -13.85 -0.76
CA ASN A 98 -21.60 -15.02 -0.16
C ASN A 98 -20.74 -15.60 0.96
N CYS A 99 -19.45 -15.70 0.75
CA CYS A 99 -18.50 -16.14 1.79
C CYS A 99 -18.49 -15.15 2.96
N ALA A 100 -18.53 -13.87 2.69
CA ALA A 100 -18.56 -12.83 3.72
C ALA A 100 -19.88 -12.87 4.53
N ALA A 101 -21.02 -13.10 3.88
CA ALA A 101 -22.30 -13.26 4.55
C ALA A 101 -22.33 -14.48 5.47
N LEU A 102 -21.86 -15.63 4.96
CA LEU A 102 -21.76 -16.87 5.74
C LEU A 102 -20.83 -16.72 6.96
N ALA A 103 -19.66 -16.14 6.74
CA ALA A 103 -18.69 -15.91 7.82
C ALA A 103 -19.27 -14.98 8.90
N ARG A 104 -19.99 -13.92 8.50
CA ARG A 104 -20.64 -12.98 9.42
C ARG A 104 -21.72 -13.66 10.25
N GLU A 105 -22.58 -14.47 9.63
CA GLU A 105 -23.64 -15.23 10.31
C GLU A 105 -23.04 -16.24 11.31
N THR A 106 -22.03 -16.98 10.87
CA THR A 106 -21.34 -17.96 11.72
C THR A 106 -20.65 -17.27 12.91
N ALA A 107 -19.91 -16.20 12.67
CA ALA A 107 -19.27 -15.43 13.74
C ALA A 107 -20.31 -14.89 14.74
N ALA A 108 -21.42 -14.35 14.24
CA ALA A 108 -22.48 -13.84 15.10
C ALA A 108 -23.11 -14.92 15.99
N SER A 109 -23.18 -16.17 15.52
CA SER A 109 -23.67 -17.29 16.32
C SER A 109 -22.70 -17.74 17.42
N LEU A 110 -21.39 -17.49 17.24
CA LEU A 110 -20.34 -17.88 18.18
C LEU A 110 -20.06 -16.80 19.24
N VAL A 111 -19.91 -15.55 18.81
CA VAL A 111 -19.45 -14.46 19.70
C VAL A 111 -20.51 -13.41 19.99
N GLY A 112 -21.71 -13.53 19.42
CA GLY A 112 -22.77 -12.53 19.51
C GLY A 112 -22.68 -11.50 18.39
N LYS A 113 -23.86 -11.03 17.92
CA LYS A 113 -23.97 -10.12 16.77
C LYS A 113 -23.30 -8.76 17.04
N GLU A 114 -23.33 -8.31 18.27
CA GLU A 114 -22.74 -7.06 18.75
C GLU A 114 -21.21 -7.05 18.65
N ASN A 115 -20.59 -8.21 18.66
CA ASN A 115 -19.14 -8.38 18.56
C ASN A 115 -18.65 -8.59 17.12
N VAL A 116 -19.56 -8.68 16.15
CA VAL A 116 -19.22 -8.78 14.73
C VAL A 116 -19.25 -7.40 14.10
N VAL A 117 -18.07 -6.81 13.92
CA VAL A 117 -17.92 -5.44 13.42
C VAL A 117 -17.43 -5.41 11.97
N THR A 118 -17.75 -4.33 11.26
CA THR A 118 -17.15 -4.04 9.97
C THR A 118 -15.98 -3.10 10.18
N VAL A 119 -14.78 -3.52 9.79
CA VAL A 119 -13.59 -2.67 9.85
C VAL A 119 -13.44 -1.87 8.55
N PRO A 120 -12.92 -0.64 8.63
CA PRO A 120 -12.63 0.14 7.42
C PRO A 120 -11.57 -0.57 6.56
N PRO A 121 -11.57 -0.35 5.24
CA PRO A 121 -10.52 -0.84 4.36
C PRO A 121 -9.13 -0.34 4.81
N SER A 122 -8.11 -1.18 4.63
CA SER A 122 -6.72 -0.84 4.96
C SER A 122 -5.84 -0.92 3.71
N THR A 123 -4.78 -0.12 3.65
CA THR A 123 -3.81 -0.13 2.55
C THR A 123 -2.62 -1.06 2.80
N GLY A 124 -2.69 -1.93 3.80
CA GLY A 124 -1.72 -2.99 4.03
C GLY A 124 -1.71 -4.00 2.87
N GLY A 125 -0.55 -4.55 2.56
CA GLY A 125 -0.45 -5.68 1.62
C GLY A 125 -0.89 -6.98 2.28
N GLU A 126 -1.63 -7.83 1.54
CA GLU A 126 -2.13 -9.11 2.04
C GLU A 126 -2.05 -10.14 0.91
N ASP A 127 -1.30 -11.22 1.15
CA ASP A 127 -1.07 -12.25 0.14
C ASP A 127 -2.26 -13.20 -0.05
N PHE A 128 -3.22 -13.21 0.87
CA PHE A 128 -4.50 -13.90 0.66
C PHE A 128 -5.22 -13.44 -0.62
N SER A 129 -4.89 -12.26 -1.13
CA SER A 129 -5.36 -11.79 -2.43
C SER A 129 -5.04 -12.73 -3.59
N PHE A 130 -3.96 -13.50 -3.52
CA PHE A 130 -3.65 -14.51 -4.55
C PHE A 130 -4.67 -15.64 -4.59
N PHE A 131 -5.30 -15.95 -3.46
CA PHE A 131 -6.37 -16.95 -3.38
C PHE A 131 -7.73 -16.34 -3.71
N SER A 132 -8.09 -15.22 -3.08
CA SER A 132 -9.42 -14.60 -3.24
C SER A 132 -9.68 -14.06 -4.64
N ASN A 133 -8.64 -13.80 -5.42
CA ASN A 133 -8.77 -13.39 -6.83
C ASN A 133 -8.94 -14.58 -7.81
N ILE A 134 -8.84 -15.83 -7.33
CA ILE A 134 -8.98 -17.04 -8.15
C ILE A 134 -10.24 -17.82 -7.76
N VAL A 135 -10.52 -17.90 -6.46
CA VAL A 135 -11.67 -18.63 -5.93
C VAL A 135 -12.45 -17.74 -4.95
N PRO A 136 -13.79 -17.93 -4.82
CA PRO A 136 -14.55 -17.26 -3.78
C PRO A 136 -13.94 -17.51 -2.40
N GLY A 137 -13.68 -16.44 -1.66
CA GLY A 137 -13.07 -16.53 -0.35
C GLY A 137 -13.36 -15.30 0.50
N VAL A 138 -13.14 -15.41 1.79
CA VAL A 138 -13.27 -14.31 2.74
C VAL A 138 -12.12 -14.32 3.73
N MET A 139 -11.55 -13.16 3.97
CA MET A 139 -10.58 -12.94 5.03
C MET A 139 -11.28 -12.25 6.20
N VAL A 140 -11.21 -12.88 7.37
CA VAL A 140 -11.79 -12.37 8.62
C VAL A 140 -10.66 -11.97 9.56
N LYS A 141 -10.85 -10.88 10.29
CA LYS A 141 -9.92 -10.45 11.34
C LYS A 141 -10.49 -10.83 12.70
N LEU A 142 -9.67 -11.48 13.52
CA LEU A 142 -9.97 -11.75 14.91
C LEU A 142 -9.34 -10.66 15.79
N GLY A 143 -10.14 -10.06 16.66
CA GLY A 143 -9.67 -9.07 17.64
C GLY A 143 -8.98 -9.80 18.80
N THR A 144 -7.67 -9.58 18.97
CA THR A 144 -6.84 -10.22 19.99
C THR A 144 -6.16 -9.21 20.92
N GLY A 145 -6.47 -7.91 20.78
CA GLY A 145 -5.88 -6.86 21.61
C GLY A 145 -6.52 -6.80 23.00
N ASN A 146 -5.70 -6.83 24.06
CA ASN A 146 -6.12 -6.71 25.44
C ASN A 146 -5.16 -5.81 26.23
N LYS A 147 -5.64 -4.62 26.64
CA LYS A 147 -4.85 -3.63 27.37
C LYS A 147 -4.38 -4.13 28.75
N GLU A 148 -5.22 -4.90 29.43
CA GLU A 148 -4.90 -5.41 30.76
C GLU A 148 -3.76 -6.44 30.73
N LYS A 149 -3.66 -7.19 29.62
CA LYS A 149 -2.58 -8.14 29.36
C LYS A 149 -1.41 -7.55 28.60
N GLY A 150 -1.49 -6.27 28.18
CA GLY A 150 -0.44 -5.59 27.40
C GLY A 150 -0.29 -6.11 25.97
N THR A 151 -1.34 -6.71 25.39
CA THR A 151 -1.34 -7.25 24.01
C THR A 151 -2.05 -6.34 23.02
N ASP A 152 -2.09 -5.01 23.27
CA ASP A 152 -2.77 -4.02 22.43
C ASP A 152 -1.82 -3.24 21.50
N PHE A 153 -0.57 -3.67 21.38
CA PHE A 153 0.38 -3.07 20.45
C PHE A 153 0.04 -3.45 18.99
N PRO A 154 0.19 -2.50 18.04
CA PRO A 154 -0.12 -2.78 16.63
C PRO A 154 0.89 -3.75 16.01
N HIS A 155 0.50 -4.35 14.87
CA HIS A 155 1.41 -5.14 14.04
C HIS A 155 2.71 -4.37 13.75
N HIS A 156 3.83 -5.09 13.68
CA HIS A 156 5.19 -4.56 13.48
C HIS A 156 5.78 -3.76 14.66
N HIS A 157 5.06 -3.62 15.77
CA HIS A 157 5.64 -3.07 16.98
C HIS A 157 6.51 -4.13 17.68
N GLU A 158 7.64 -3.73 18.29
CA GLU A 158 8.55 -4.67 18.97
C GLU A 158 7.93 -5.44 20.14
N LYS A 159 6.85 -4.91 20.71
CA LYS A 159 6.05 -5.52 21.79
C LYS A 159 4.73 -6.11 21.28
N PHE A 160 4.61 -6.35 19.97
CA PHE A 160 3.41 -6.98 19.43
C PHE A 160 3.21 -8.36 20.06
N ASP A 161 2.01 -8.58 20.57
CA ASP A 161 1.56 -9.85 21.15
C ASP A 161 0.05 -9.97 20.99
N ILE A 162 -0.49 -11.14 21.24
CA ILE A 162 -1.92 -11.43 21.16
C ILE A 162 -2.44 -11.99 22.49
N ASP A 163 -3.70 -11.73 22.81
CA ASP A 163 -4.39 -12.42 23.88
C ASP A 163 -4.86 -13.80 23.38
N GLU A 164 -4.16 -14.87 23.79
CA GLU A 164 -4.43 -16.24 23.36
C GLU A 164 -5.81 -16.75 23.83
N ASP A 165 -6.41 -16.14 24.85
CA ASP A 165 -7.78 -16.49 25.28
C ASP A 165 -8.85 -16.15 24.23
N MET A 166 -8.45 -15.39 23.17
CA MET A 166 -9.33 -15.06 22.04
C MET A 166 -9.28 -16.11 20.92
N LEU A 167 -8.42 -17.11 20.98
CA LEU A 167 -8.30 -18.20 20.00
C LEU A 167 -9.21 -19.35 20.40
#